data_ba6113ad57e0d9dcf021b98ac03a4177
#
_entry.id   ba6113ad57e0d9dcf021b98ac03a4177
#
_cell.length_a   1.000
_cell.length_b   1.000
_cell.length_c   1.000
_cell.angle_alpha   90.00
_cell.angle_beta   90.00
_cell.angle_gamma   90.00
#
_symmetry.space_group_name_H-M   'P 1'
#
loop_
_entity.id
_entity.type
_entity.pdbx_description
1 polymer ?
#
loop_
_entity_poly.entity_id
_entity_poly.type
_entity_poly.pdbx_seq_one_letter_code
_entity_poly.pdbx_strand_id
1 'polypeptide(L)'
;MKKLLILLLFAPNFLLATPLTLSEYIAKNPSWNSSDRPSLSYITLRCGVLFEQISELYKNNVEEQETYKIAPTDAINFFRASSDIYKTSCINYECIKVEKKDSREKVKKWALIYKEELMNNINNNGEMIHGDIKSDFSTCKIKVKPILK
;
A
#
# COMPACT_ATOMS: atom_id res chain seq x y z
N MET A 1 4.61 -6.37 -58.98
CA MET A 1 5.11 -5.38 -58.00
C MET A 1 4.22 -5.48 -56.74
N LYS A 2 4.68 -6.21 -55.72
CA LYS A 2 3.97 -6.43 -54.47
C LYS A 2 4.34 -5.31 -53.50
N LYS A 3 3.36 -4.42 -53.19
CA LYS A 3 3.54 -3.41 -52.15
C LYS A 3 3.39 -4.10 -50.78
N LEU A 4 4.53 -4.25 -50.11
CA LEU A 4 4.59 -4.72 -48.72
C LEU A 4 4.11 -3.60 -47.83
N LEU A 5 2.87 -3.73 -47.32
CA LEU A 5 2.31 -2.82 -46.32
C LEU A 5 2.93 -3.18 -44.98
N ILE A 6 3.94 -2.47 -44.56
CA ILE A 6 4.50 -2.59 -43.19
C ILE A 6 3.50 -1.88 -42.27
N LEU A 7 2.59 -2.67 -41.68
CA LEU A 7 1.77 -2.21 -40.57
C LEU A 7 2.70 -2.13 -39.34
N LEU A 8 3.26 -0.95 -39.09
CA LEU A 8 3.90 -0.62 -37.82
C LEU A 8 2.80 -0.68 -36.76
N LEU A 9 2.75 -1.79 -36.06
CA LEU A 9 2.00 -1.95 -34.81
C LEU A 9 2.62 -0.97 -33.80
N PHE A 10 2.05 0.23 -33.73
CA PHE A 10 2.18 1.09 -32.55
C PHE A 10 1.41 0.36 -31.42
N ALA A 11 2.10 -0.58 -30.77
CA ALA A 11 1.66 -0.98 -29.44
C ALA A 11 1.80 0.26 -28.56
N PRO A 12 0.72 0.81 -28.02
CA PRO A 12 0.86 1.83 -26.99
C PRO A 12 1.58 1.13 -25.84
N ASN A 13 2.86 1.47 -25.64
CA ASN A 13 3.55 1.18 -24.41
C ASN A 13 2.78 1.96 -23.31
N PHE A 14 1.73 1.35 -22.77
CA PHE A 14 1.23 1.70 -21.47
C PHE A 14 2.39 1.36 -20.53
N LEU A 15 3.30 2.30 -20.36
CA LEU A 15 4.15 2.38 -19.20
C LEU A 15 3.17 2.48 -18.02
N LEU A 16 2.77 1.32 -17.51
CA LEU A 16 2.09 1.23 -16.22
C LEU A 16 3.08 1.84 -15.24
N ALA A 17 2.87 3.11 -14.92
CA ALA A 17 3.70 3.81 -13.97
C ALA A 17 3.73 2.95 -12.71
N THR A 18 4.92 2.47 -12.35
CA THR A 18 5.11 1.74 -11.09
C THR A 18 4.54 2.59 -9.97
N PRO A 19 3.69 2.03 -9.11
CA PRO A 19 3.11 2.79 -8.03
C PRO A 19 4.24 3.30 -7.12
N LEU A 20 4.14 4.56 -6.70
CA LEU A 20 5.11 5.17 -5.78
C LEU A 20 5.20 4.37 -4.48
N THR A 21 6.42 4.17 -3.99
CA THR A 21 6.62 3.69 -2.60
C THR A 21 6.02 4.69 -1.61
N LEU A 22 5.79 4.26 -0.36
CA LEU A 22 5.29 5.17 0.68
C LEU A 22 6.27 6.30 0.98
N SER A 23 7.58 6.02 0.93
CA SER A 23 8.61 7.04 1.15
C SER A 23 8.58 8.11 0.05
N GLU A 24 8.40 7.74 -1.21
CA GLU A 24 8.25 8.68 -2.33
C GLU A 24 6.94 9.47 -2.24
N TYR A 25 5.85 8.80 -1.86
CA TYR A 25 4.56 9.48 -1.64
C TYR A 25 4.68 10.53 -0.54
N ILE A 26 5.29 10.20 0.60
CA ILE A 26 5.54 11.11 1.72
C ILE A 26 6.43 12.29 1.29
N ALA A 27 7.47 12.04 0.50
CA ALA A 27 8.34 13.10 0.00
C ALA A 27 7.59 14.11 -0.89
N LYS A 28 6.59 13.65 -1.64
CA LYS A 28 5.72 14.51 -2.46
C LYS A 28 4.62 15.22 -1.68
N ASN A 29 4.34 14.79 -0.45
CA ASN A 29 3.29 15.34 0.42
C ASN A 29 3.88 15.70 1.79
N PRO A 30 4.71 16.75 1.92
CA PRO A 30 5.49 17.04 3.13
C PRO A 30 4.63 17.38 4.36
N SER A 31 3.40 17.84 4.16
CA SER A 31 2.45 18.15 5.25
C SER A 31 1.60 16.97 5.72
N TRP A 32 1.90 15.75 5.25
CA TRP A 32 1.10 14.54 5.46
C TRP A 32 0.78 14.23 6.94
N ASN A 33 1.67 14.55 7.87
CA ASN A 33 1.55 14.25 9.30
C ASN A 33 1.05 15.42 10.16
N SER A 34 0.87 16.60 9.60
CA SER A 34 0.49 17.81 10.35
C SER A 34 -0.90 18.31 10.02
N SER A 35 -1.20 18.56 8.76
CA SER A 35 -2.45 19.20 8.32
C SER A 35 -3.18 18.45 7.21
N ASP A 36 -2.47 17.60 6.46
CA ASP A 36 -3.05 16.86 5.33
C ASP A 36 -3.67 15.53 5.80
N ARG A 37 -4.87 15.62 6.39
CA ARG A 37 -5.63 14.46 6.86
C ARG A 37 -5.89 13.41 5.78
N PRO A 38 -6.28 13.77 4.53
CA PRO A 38 -6.42 12.81 3.45
C PRO A 38 -5.14 12.01 3.17
N SER A 39 -3.98 12.65 3.10
CA SER A 39 -2.69 11.97 2.91
C SER A 39 -2.35 11.07 4.08
N LEU A 40 -2.56 11.51 5.31
CA LEU A 40 -2.34 10.69 6.49
C LEU A 40 -3.26 9.46 6.52
N SER A 41 -4.54 9.63 6.22
CA SER A 41 -5.49 8.52 6.11
C SER A 41 -5.07 7.51 5.01
N TYR A 42 -4.64 8.00 3.86
CA TYR A 42 -4.17 7.16 2.77
C TYR A 42 -2.89 6.38 3.13
N ILE A 43 -1.92 7.04 3.77
CA ILE A 43 -0.67 6.41 4.21
C ILE A 43 -0.94 5.31 5.24
N THR A 44 -1.78 5.60 6.24
CA THR A 44 -2.16 4.62 7.26
C THR A 44 -2.94 3.45 6.66
N LEU A 45 -3.82 3.70 5.69
CA LEU A 45 -4.51 2.65 4.94
C LEU A 45 -3.51 1.72 4.23
N ARG A 46 -2.54 2.27 3.50
CA ARG A 46 -1.51 1.48 2.81
C ARG A 46 -0.69 0.64 3.78
N CYS A 47 -0.30 1.21 4.92
CA CYS A 47 0.38 0.45 5.97
C CYS A 47 -0.48 -0.72 6.46
N GLY A 48 -1.78 -0.49 6.71
CA GLY A 48 -2.72 -1.55 7.10
C GLY A 48 -2.75 -2.69 6.09
N VAL A 49 -2.88 -2.36 4.80
CA VAL A 49 -2.92 -3.36 3.72
C VAL A 49 -1.61 -4.14 3.62
N LEU A 50 -0.45 -3.46 3.72
CA LEU A 50 0.85 -4.14 3.68
C LEU A 50 0.98 -5.16 4.82
N PHE A 51 0.66 -4.76 6.05
CA PHE A 51 0.75 -5.65 7.20
C PHE A 51 -0.28 -6.78 7.15
N GLU A 52 -1.47 -6.55 6.58
CA GLU A 52 -2.47 -7.59 6.32
C GLU A 52 -1.93 -8.64 5.35
N GLN A 53 -1.34 -8.23 4.21
CA GLN A 53 -0.78 -9.16 3.23
C GLN A 53 0.41 -9.93 3.79
N ILE A 54 1.28 -9.30 4.57
CA ILE A 54 2.37 -10.00 5.30
C ILE A 54 1.77 -11.05 6.25
N SER A 55 0.74 -10.69 7.01
CA SER A 55 0.06 -11.61 7.94
C SER A 55 -0.57 -12.81 7.22
N GLU A 56 -1.22 -12.59 6.09
CA GLU A 56 -1.84 -13.66 5.29
C GLU A 56 -0.80 -14.66 4.74
N LEU A 57 0.32 -14.14 4.23
CA LEU A 57 1.39 -15.00 3.73
C LEU A 57 2.12 -15.74 4.86
N TYR A 58 2.27 -15.11 6.02
CA TYR A 58 2.87 -15.75 7.19
C TYR A 58 2.06 -16.93 7.71
N LYS A 59 0.73 -16.88 7.68
CA LYS A 59 -0.12 -18.01 8.10
C LYS A 59 0.19 -19.30 7.33
N ASN A 60 0.72 -19.16 6.11
CA ASN A 60 1.04 -20.29 5.23
C ASN A 60 2.52 -20.70 5.29
N ASN A 61 3.40 -19.91 5.94
CA ASN A 61 4.84 -20.12 6.03
C ASN A 61 5.30 -20.09 7.50
N VAL A 62 5.21 -21.22 8.18
CA VAL A 62 5.43 -21.36 9.64
C VAL A 62 6.87 -21.11 10.10
N GLU A 63 7.85 -21.05 9.20
CA GLU A 63 9.27 -20.95 9.52
C GLU A 63 9.82 -19.54 9.69
N GLU A 64 9.04 -18.49 9.40
CA GLU A 64 9.56 -17.12 9.40
C GLU A 64 9.29 -16.34 10.69
N GLN A 65 10.36 -15.78 11.15
CA GLN A 65 10.73 -14.81 12.20
C GLN A 65 9.62 -14.10 12.99
N GLU A 66 9.88 -13.91 14.28
CA GLU A 66 9.04 -13.17 15.25
C GLU A 66 8.55 -11.79 14.79
N THR A 67 9.27 -11.14 13.86
CA THR A 67 8.91 -9.82 13.31
C THR A 67 7.53 -9.83 12.65
N TYR A 68 7.11 -10.95 12.08
CA TYR A 68 5.84 -11.09 11.38
C TYR A 68 4.66 -11.46 12.29
N LYS A 69 4.93 -11.95 13.49
CA LYS A 69 3.87 -12.31 14.47
C LYS A 69 3.04 -11.11 14.90
N ILE A 70 3.62 -9.91 14.85
CA ILE A 70 2.92 -8.65 15.18
C ILE A 70 2.14 -8.05 14.02
N ALA A 71 2.35 -8.54 12.80
CA ALA A 71 1.72 -7.99 11.59
C ALA A 71 0.18 -7.93 11.66
N PRO A 72 -0.55 -8.96 12.16
CA PRO A 72 -1.99 -8.88 12.27
C PRO A 72 -2.47 -7.75 13.17
N THR A 73 -1.81 -7.55 14.31
CA THR A 73 -2.15 -6.48 15.26
C THR A 73 -1.84 -5.11 14.67
N ASP A 74 -0.70 -4.96 14.01
CA ASP A 74 -0.33 -3.71 13.35
C ASP A 74 -1.29 -3.38 12.18
N ALA A 75 -1.70 -4.36 11.38
CA ALA A 75 -2.71 -4.18 10.34
C ALA A 75 -4.02 -3.59 10.90
N ILE A 76 -4.56 -4.20 11.97
CA ILE A 76 -5.78 -3.72 12.63
C ILE A 76 -5.62 -2.28 13.14
N ASN A 77 -4.49 -1.98 13.78
CA ASN A 77 -4.21 -0.65 14.32
C ASN A 77 -4.13 0.41 13.22
N PHE A 78 -3.48 0.11 12.10
CA PHE A 78 -3.40 1.00 10.95
C PHE A 78 -4.77 1.23 10.29
N PHE A 79 -5.58 0.19 10.11
CA PHE A 79 -6.94 0.34 9.55
C PHE A 79 -7.85 1.15 10.47
N ARG A 80 -7.76 0.94 11.79
CA ARG A 80 -8.50 1.72 12.78
C ARG A 80 -8.09 3.19 12.71
N ALA A 81 -6.78 3.48 12.74
CA ALA A 81 -6.27 4.84 12.65
C ALA A 81 -6.70 5.52 11.33
N SER A 82 -6.59 4.84 10.20
CA SER A 82 -7.07 5.37 8.91
C SER A 82 -8.55 5.72 8.97
N SER A 83 -9.38 4.84 9.52
CA SER A 83 -10.82 5.07 9.67
C SER A 83 -11.14 6.27 10.57
N ASP A 84 -10.41 6.43 11.67
CA ASP A 84 -10.66 7.50 12.63
C ASP A 84 -10.20 8.87 12.10
N ILE A 85 -9.00 8.92 11.46
CA ILE A 85 -8.52 10.11 10.76
C ILE A 85 -9.54 10.54 9.71
N TYR A 86 -10.06 9.61 8.98
CA TYR A 86 -11.03 9.77 7.95
C TYR A 86 -12.36 10.34 8.47
N LYS A 87 -12.94 9.73 9.51
CA LYS A 87 -14.20 10.20 10.13
C LYS A 87 -14.08 11.63 10.62
N THR A 88 -12.94 12.00 11.21
CA THR A 88 -12.68 13.36 11.70
C THR A 88 -12.48 14.37 10.59
N SER A 89 -12.22 13.92 9.36
CA SER A 89 -12.04 14.79 8.18
C SER A 89 -13.35 15.04 7.43
N CYS A 90 -14.37 14.22 7.66
CA CYS A 90 -15.65 14.33 7.00
C CYS A 90 -16.63 15.21 7.79
N ILE A 91 -17.20 16.22 7.10
CA ILE A 91 -18.14 17.19 7.70
C ILE A 91 -19.59 16.62 7.74
N ASN A 92 -19.92 15.66 6.84
CA ASN A 92 -21.26 15.12 6.74
C ASN A 92 -21.29 13.65 6.32
N TYR A 93 -22.48 13.04 6.37
CA TYR A 93 -22.69 11.62 6.06
C TYR A 93 -22.35 11.25 4.60
N GLU A 94 -22.62 12.12 3.65
CA GLU A 94 -22.31 11.86 2.24
C GLU A 94 -20.80 11.80 2.00
N CYS A 95 -20.03 12.66 2.64
CA CYS A 95 -18.57 12.57 2.65
C CYS A 95 -18.13 11.20 3.15
N ILE A 96 -18.67 10.74 4.29
CA ILE A 96 -18.34 9.43 4.88
C ILE A 96 -18.66 8.28 3.91
N LYS A 97 -19.75 8.34 3.19
CA LYS A 97 -20.19 7.30 2.25
C LYS A 97 -19.28 7.21 1.03
N VAL A 98 -18.96 8.35 0.42
CA VAL A 98 -18.09 8.42 -0.77
C VAL A 98 -16.70 7.90 -0.44
N GLU A 99 -16.11 8.38 0.61
CA GLU A 99 -14.78 7.98 1.03
C GLU A 99 -14.72 6.50 1.47
N LYS A 100 -15.73 5.97 2.12
CA LYS A 100 -15.78 4.54 2.48
C LYS A 100 -15.73 3.66 1.22
N LYS A 101 -16.36 4.08 0.13
CA LYS A 101 -16.29 3.40 -1.16
C LYS A 101 -14.88 3.51 -1.74
N ASP A 102 -14.33 4.70 -1.78
CA ASP A 102 -12.98 4.98 -2.30
C ASP A 102 -11.90 4.23 -1.51
N SER A 103 -12.00 4.22 -0.18
CA SER A 103 -11.09 3.45 0.69
C SER A 103 -11.13 1.95 0.39
N ARG A 104 -12.31 1.37 0.14
CA ARG A 104 -12.43 -0.05 -0.22
C ARG A 104 -11.76 -0.37 -1.56
N GLU A 105 -11.89 0.51 -2.53
CA GLU A 105 -11.24 0.35 -3.83
C GLU A 105 -9.72 0.45 -3.70
N LYS A 106 -9.24 1.40 -2.91
CA LYS A 106 -7.81 1.55 -2.58
C LYS A 106 -7.26 0.32 -1.87
N VAL A 107 -7.98 -0.23 -0.87
CA VAL A 107 -7.59 -1.47 -0.18
C VAL A 107 -7.45 -2.61 -1.18
N LYS A 108 -8.44 -2.85 -2.03
CA LYS A 108 -8.39 -3.93 -3.04
C LYS A 108 -7.19 -3.77 -3.97
N LYS A 109 -6.98 -2.56 -4.48
CA LYS A 109 -5.86 -2.26 -5.37
C LYS A 109 -4.51 -2.56 -4.70
N TRP A 110 -4.29 -2.03 -3.49
CA TRP A 110 -3.03 -2.21 -2.79
C TRP A 110 -2.82 -3.63 -2.28
N ALA A 111 -3.88 -4.34 -1.93
CA ALA A 111 -3.79 -5.76 -1.56
C ALA A 111 -3.25 -6.61 -2.73
N LEU A 112 -3.71 -6.37 -3.95
CA LEU A 112 -3.18 -7.05 -5.13
C LEU A 112 -1.71 -6.72 -5.38
N ILE A 113 -1.34 -5.43 -5.34
CA ILE A 113 0.04 -4.98 -5.57
C ILE A 113 0.98 -5.59 -4.53
N TYR A 114 0.68 -5.43 -3.24
CA TYR A 114 1.54 -5.94 -2.18
C TYR A 114 1.63 -7.46 -2.18
N LYS A 115 0.53 -8.16 -2.43
CA LYS A 115 0.54 -9.62 -2.53
C LYS A 115 1.48 -10.09 -3.64
N GLU A 116 1.38 -9.48 -4.82
CA GLU A 116 2.23 -9.83 -5.97
C GLU A 116 3.71 -9.54 -5.69
N GLU A 117 4.03 -8.36 -5.14
CA GLU A 117 5.40 -7.98 -4.82
C GLU A 117 6.00 -8.86 -3.71
N LEU A 118 5.24 -9.16 -2.64
CA LEU A 118 5.68 -10.06 -1.58
C LEU A 118 5.97 -11.47 -2.11
N MET A 119 5.09 -12.03 -2.96
CA MET A 119 5.30 -13.32 -3.58
C MET A 119 6.49 -13.33 -4.53
N ASN A 120 6.67 -12.28 -5.32
CA ASN A 120 7.84 -12.13 -6.20
C ASN A 120 9.14 -12.06 -5.39
N ASN A 121 9.14 -11.36 -4.25
CA ASN A 121 10.28 -11.28 -3.36
C ASN A 121 10.64 -12.66 -2.78
N ILE A 122 9.66 -13.42 -2.31
CA ILE A 122 9.87 -14.80 -1.83
C ILE A 122 10.48 -15.66 -2.93
N ASN A 123 9.90 -15.64 -4.12
CA ASN A 123 10.32 -16.49 -5.23
C ASN A 123 11.70 -16.13 -5.79
N ASN A 124 12.05 -14.84 -5.84
CA ASN A 124 13.29 -14.38 -6.46
C ASN A 124 14.45 -14.19 -5.47
N ASN A 125 14.15 -13.85 -4.23
CA ASN A 125 15.16 -13.47 -3.24
C ASN A 125 15.16 -14.38 -2.00
N GLY A 126 14.17 -15.26 -1.83
CA GLY A 126 13.99 -16.05 -0.61
C GLY A 126 13.54 -15.23 0.62
N GLU A 127 13.31 -13.92 0.45
CA GLU A 127 12.93 -12.99 1.52
C GLU A 127 11.65 -12.25 1.14
N MET A 128 10.65 -12.26 2.01
CA MET A 128 9.39 -11.56 1.80
C MET A 128 9.58 -10.03 1.74
N ILE A 129 10.38 -9.49 2.68
CA ILE A 129 10.59 -8.04 2.84
C ILE A 129 11.87 -7.60 2.15
N HIS A 130 11.77 -7.31 0.86
CA HIS A 130 12.87 -6.86 0.01
C HIS A 130 12.45 -5.66 -0.85
N GLY A 131 13.41 -4.91 -1.42
CA GLY A 131 13.16 -3.82 -2.36
C GLY A 131 12.16 -2.77 -1.85
N ASP A 132 11.15 -2.45 -2.65
CA ASP A 132 10.14 -1.45 -2.36
C ASP A 132 9.27 -1.83 -1.15
N ILE A 133 8.98 -3.12 -0.97
CA ILE A 133 8.31 -3.65 0.23
C ILE A 133 9.10 -3.31 1.50
N LYS A 134 10.43 -3.42 1.49
CA LYS A 134 11.28 -3.05 2.63
C LYS A 134 11.22 -1.56 2.91
N SER A 135 11.17 -0.74 1.88
CA SER A 135 10.99 0.72 1.99
C SER A 135 9.66 1.06 2.64
N ASP A 136 8.55 0.49 2.14
CA ASP A 136 7.20 0.73 2.65
C ASP A 136 7.05 0.21 4.09
N PHE A 137 7.53 -1.01 4.37
CA PHE A 137 7.51 -1.62 5.71
C PHE A 137 8.27 -0.76 6.74
N SER A 138 9.49 -0.32 6.39
CA SER A 138 10.29 0.55 7.25
C SER A 138 9.61 1.89 7.48
N THR A 139 9.02 2.48 6.46
CA THR A 139 8.26 3.73 6.55
C THR A 139 7.07 3.58 7.50
N CYS A 140 6.30 2.52 7.37
CA CYS A 140 5.17 2.24 8.26
C CYS A 140 5.61 2.09 9.73
N LYS A 141 6.67 1.31 9.99
CA LYS A 141 7.16 1.07 11.36
C LYS A 141 7.79 2.28 12.01
N ILE A 142 8.63 3.00 11.26
CA ILE A 142 9.51 4.02 11.83
C ILE A 142 8.87 5.42 11.78
N LYS A 143 8.14 5.74 10.70
CA LYS A 143 7.59 7.08 10.52
C LYS A 143 6.11 7.19 10.86
N VAL A 144 5.30 6.17 10.49
CA VAL A 144 3.85 6.24 10.61
C VAL A 144 3.36 5.72 11.97
N LYS A 145 3.77 4.53 12.38
CA LYS A 145 3.31 3.92 13.64
C LYS A 145 3.52 4.81 14.89
N PRO A 146 4.64 5.54 15.06
CA PRO A 146 4.85 6.38 16.24
C PRO A 146 3.88 7.55 16.38
N ILE A 147 3.30 8.04 15.29
CA ILE A 147 2.37 9.19 15.32
C ILE A 147 0.90 8.78 15.54
N LEU A 148 0.61 7.49 15.61
CA LEU A 148 -0.73 6.95 15.81
C LEU A 148 -1.04 6.64 17.30
N LYS A 149 -0.18 7.09 18.19
CA LYS A 149 -0.33 6.91 19.64
C LYS A 149 -1.25 7.94 20.25
#